data_f92300c270b6d8c3f219e2701329ed48
#
_entry.id   f92300c270b6d8c3f219e2701329ed48
#
_cell.length_a   1.000
_cell.length_b   1.000
_cell.length_c   1.000
_cell.angle_alpha   90.00
_cell.angle_beta   90.00
_cell.angle_gamma   90.00
#
_symmetry.space_group_name_H-M   'P 1'
#
loop_
_entity.id
_entity.type
_entity.pdbx_description
1 polymer ?
#
loop_
_entity_poly.entity_id
_entity_poly.type
_entity_poly.pdbx_seq_one_letter_code
_entity_poly.pdbx_strand_id
1 'polypeptide(L)'
;MKPCKTCELIARRNAGAAPLWDCIHQTPYWDVAHSYDTALPGWLVLVARRHIVAIDELTDAEAIELGQLIRRTSVALKEVTGCIKTYVIQFAERTDHPHVHFHIIPRMIDQPEERNGTLIFGYLGVPEEERVRDDIMNTIAIKVRGILQ
;
A
#
# COMPACT_ATOMS: atom_id res chain seq x y z
N MET A 1 -24.79 1.92 -8.48
CA MET A 1 -23.60 1.89 -7.60
C MET A 1 -22.34 1.96 -8.45
N LYS A 2 -21.46 2.90 -8.18
CA LYS A 2 -20.19 2.98 -8.91
C LYS A 2 -19.32 1.75 -8.57
N PRO A 3 -18.69 1.11 -9.57
CA PRO A 3 -17.79 -0.01 -9.30
C PRO A 3 -16.58 0.46 -8.48
N CYS A 4 -16.17 -0.36 -7.53
CA CYS A 4 -14.98 -0.12 -6.71
C CYS A 4 -13.83 -0.96 -7.26
N LYS A 5 -12.82 -0.31 -7.82
CA LYS A 5 -11.64 -1.00 -8.36
C LYS A 5 -10.87 -1.73 -7.27
N THR A 6 -10.86 -1.20 -6.04
CA THR A 6 -10.23 -1.88 -4.90
C THR A 6 -10.89 -3.23 -4.62
N CYS A 7 -12.23 -3.30 -4.64
CA CYS A 7 -12.95 -4.56 -4.48
C CYS A 7 -12.60 -5.57 -5.58
N GLU A 8 -12.43 -5.10 -6.81
CA GLU A 8 -12.00 -5.94 -7.94
C GLU A 8 -10.59 -6.51 -7.71
N LEU A 9 -9.67 -5.68 -7.22
CA LEU A 9 -8.31 -6.12 -6.91
C LEU A 9 -8.30 -7.15 -5.76
N ILE A 10 -9.12 -6.95 -4.74
CA ILE A 10 -9.26 -7.92 -3.64
C ILE A 10 -9.78 -9.26 -4.17
N ALA A 11 -10.80 -9.23 -5.02
CA ALA A 11 -11.34 -10.45 -5.63
C ALA A 11 -10.28 -11.20 -6.46
N ARG A 12 -9.46 -10.47 -7.21
CA ARG A 12 -8.35 -11.04 -7.98
C ARG A 12 -7.32 -11.71 -7.08
N ARG A 13 -6.98 -11.08 -5.96
CA ARG A 13 -6.05 -11.65 -4.96
C ARG A 13 -6.64 -12.93 -4.35
N ASN A 14 -7.90 -12.89 -3.97
CA ASN A 14 -8.60 -14.05 -3.39
C ASN A 14 -8.69 -15.23 -4.37
N ALA A 15 -8.78 -14.94 -5.66
CA ALA A 15 -8.81 -15.96 -6.72
C ALA A 15 -7.42 -16.52 -7.08
N GLY A 16 -6.36 -16.01 -6.47
CA GLY A 16 -4.99 -16.41 -6.79
C GLY A 16 -4.50 -15.92 -8.15
N ALA A 17 -5.16 -14.89 -8.71
CA ALA A 17 -4.87 -14.36 -10.05
C ALA A 17 -4.07 -13.04 -10.02
N ALA A 18 -3.69 -12.55 -8.84
CA ALA A 18 -2.93 -11.32 -8.70
C ALA A 18 -1.41 -11.57 -8.88
N PRO A 19 -0.68 -10.62 -9.48
CA PRO A 19 0.78 -10.69 -9.47
C PRO A 19 1.32 -10.56 -8.05
N LEU A 20 2.55 -11.00 -7.84
CA LEU A 20 3.16 -11.02 -6.50
C LEU A 20 3.16 -9.65 -5.83
N TRP A 21 3.51 -8.59 -6.56
CA TRP A 21 3.55 -7.24 -6.02
C TRP A 21 2.17 -6.73 -5.55
N ASP A 22 1.10 -7.29 -6.10
CA ASP A 22 -0.28 -6.92 -5.72
C ASP A 22 -0.86 -7.82 -4.63
N CYS A 23 -0.13 -8.82 -4.18
CA CYS A 23 -0.55 -9.73 -3.10
C CYS A 23 0.66 -10.12 -2.26
N ILE A 24 1.21 -9.14 -1.54
CA ILE A 24 2.42 -9.35 -0.74
C ILE A 24 2.11 -10.17 0.51
N HIS A 25 1.02 -9.83 1.19
CA HIS A 25 0.61 -10.47 2.45
C HIS A 25 -0.88 -10.27 2.65
N GLN A 26 -1.55 -11.26 3.21
CA GLN A 26 -2.95 -11.18 3.57
C GLN A 26 -3.13 -11.58 5.02
N THR A 27 -3.89 -10.77 5.75
CA THR A 27 -4.34 -11.07 7.12
C THR A 27 -5.85 -11.31 7.07
N PRO A 28 -6.50 -11.68 8.20
CA PRO A 28 -7.97 -11.77 8.21
C PRO A 28 -8.69 -10.50 7.77
N TYR A 29 -8.11 -9.32 7.99
CA TYR A 29 -8.81 -8.05 7.75
C TYR A 29 -8.14 -7.12 6.75
N TRP A 30 -6.87 -7.37 6.36
CA TRP A 30 -6.09 -6.46 5.53
C TRP A 30 -5.30 -7.20 4.46
N ASP A 31 -5.19 -6.56 3.29
CA ASP A 31 -4.25 -6.97 2.24
C ASP A 31 -3.08 -5.98 2.22
N VAL A 32 -1.88 -6.49 1.98
CA VAL A 32 -0.68 -5.68 1.74
C VAL A 32 -0.29 -5.82 0.27
N ALA A 33 -0.16 -4.69 -0.41
CA ALA A 33 0.21 -4.64 -1.83
C ALA A 33 1.14 -3.47 -2.10
N HIS A 34 1.89 -3.54 -3.22
CA HIS A 34 2.61 -2.38 -3.75
C HIS A 34 1.64 -1.54 -4.58
N SER A 35 1.73 -0.22 -4.47
CA SER A 35 0.93 0.67 -5.33
C SER A 35 1.32 0.46 -6.79
N TYR A 36 0.33 0.39 -7.68
CA TYR A 36 0.57 0.07 -9.08
C TYR A 36 0.94 1.29 -9.94
N ASP A 37 0.64 2.51 -9.49
CA ASP A 37 0.80 3.73 -10.29
C ASP A 37 1.76 4.74 -9.66
N THR A 38 2.75 4.26 -8.93
CA THR A 38 3.76 5.09 -8.27
C THR A 38 5.11 5.07 -9.00
N ALA A 39 5.80 6.19 -8.95
CA ALA A 39 7.21 6.29 -9.37
C ALA A 39 8.17 5.94 -8.23
N LEU A 40 7.69 5.77 -6.98
CA LEU A 40 8.53 5.52 -5.81
C LEU A 40 8.54 4.04 -5.44
N PRO A 41 9.67 3.34 -5.59
CA PRO A 41 9.77 1.94 -5.18
C PRO A 41 9.54 1.79 -3.67
N GLY A 42 8.73 0.80 -3.29
CA GLY A 42 8.41 0.54 -1.88
C GLY A 42 7.18 1.27 -1.37
N TRP A 43 6.46 1.98 -2.21
CA TRP A 43 5.17 2.56 -1.82
C TRP A 43 4.14 1.44 -1.65
N LEU A 44 3.89 1.06 -0.41
CA LEU A 44 2.93 0.00 -0.10
C LEU A 44 1.58 0.57 0.30
N VAL A 45 0.56 -0.25 0.16
CA VAL A 45 -0.80 0.05 0.62
C VAL A 45 -1.30 -1.08 1.50
N LEU A 46 -1.99 -0.73 2.58
CA LEU A 46 -2.75 -1.64 3.42
C LEU A 46 -4.22 -1.42 3.08
N VAL A 47 -4.86 -2.44 2.56
CA VAL A 47 -6.22 -2.34 2.02
C VAL A 47 -7.18 -3.08 2.92
N ALA A 48 -8.24 -2.42 3.39
CA ALA A 48 -9.30 -3.08 4.15
C ALA A 48 -9.96 -4.14 3.27
N ARG A 49 -10.06 -5.38 3.76
CA ARG A 49 -10.67 -6.46 2.97
C ARG A 49 -12.18 -6.29 2.83
N ARG A 50 -12.81 -5.69 3.82
CA ARG A 50 -14.23 -5.32 3.79
C ARG A 50 -14.39 -3.96 3.12
N HIS A 51 -15.39 -3.80 2.28
CA HIS A 51 -15.67 -2.52 1.63
C HIS A 51 -16.23 -1.51 2.63
N ILE A 52 -15.39 -0.58 3.07
CA ILE A 52 -15.76 0.55 3.92
C ILE A 52 -15.15 1.81 3.33
N VAL A 53 -15.79 2.95 3.55
CA VAL A 53 -15.40 4.23 2.94
C VAL A 53 -14.82 5.23 3.94
N ALA A 54 -14.92 4.95 5.23
CA ALA A 54 -14.43 5.83 6.29
C ALA A 54 -13.87 5.02 7.46
N ILE A 55 -12.92 5.60 8.20
CA ILE A 55 -12.21 4.92 9.29
C ILE A 55 -13.13 4.53 10.45
N ASP A 56 -14.14 5.36 10.74
CA ASP A 56 -15.09 5.10 11.81
C ASP A 56 -15.95 3.84 11.59
N GLU A 57 -15.94 3.29 10.37
CA GLU A 57 -16.61 2.04 10.04
C GLU A 57 -15.78 0.79 10.39
N LEU A 58 -14.52 0.95 10.79
CA LEU A 58 -13.68 -0.18 11.21
C LEU A 58 -14.26 -0.84 12.47
N THR A 59 -14.18 -2.16 12.52
CA THR A 59 -14.42 -2.88 13.78
C THR A 59 -13.19 -2.76 14.68
N ASP A 60 -13.36 -3.04 15.99
CA ASP A 60 -12.24 -3.06 16.93
C ASP A 60 -11.15 -4.03 16.49
N ALA A 61 -11.54 -5.22 16.02
CA ALA A 61 -10.59 -6.23 15.54
C ALA A 61 -9.80 -5.73 14.33
N GLU A 62 -10.46 -5.09 13.38
CA GLU A 62 -9.80 -4.47 12.21
C GLU A 62 -8.83 -3.37 12.64
N ALA A 63 -9.20 -2.54 13.59
CA ALA A 63 -8.37 -1.43 14.07
C ALA A 63 -7.13 -1.94 14.83
N ILE A 64 -7.28 -2.97 15.66
CA ILE A 64 -6.15 -3.57 16.40
C ILE A 64 -5.14 -4.17 15.42
N GLU A 65 -5.61 -4.96 14.46
CA GLU A 65 -4.73 -5.57 13.46
C GLU A 65 -4.02 -4.50 12.61
N LEU A 66 -4.74 -3.44 12.25
CA LEU A 66 -4.19 -2.32 11.48
C LEU A 66 -2.98 -1.68 12.18
N GLY A 67 -3.10 -1.38 13.47
CA GLY A 67 -2.00 -0.77 14.23
C GLY A 67 -0.75 -1.64 14.23
N GLN A 68 -0.90 -2.93 14.46
CA GLN A 68 0.19 -3.90 14.41
C GLN A 68 0.80 -3.98 13.02
N LEU A 69 -0.04 -4.03 11.99
CA LEU A 69 0.40 -4.18 10.61
C LEU A 69 1.11 -2.92 10.08
N ILE A 70 0.64 -1.73 10.45
CA ILE A 70 1.33 -0.47 10.14
C ILE A 70 2.77 -0.50 10.66
N ARG A 71 2.95 -0.89 11.92
CA ARG A 71 4.29 -0.95 12.50
C ARG A 71 5.16 -2.01 11.82
N ARG A 72 4.63 -3.22 11.63
CA ARG A 72 5.38 -4.31 10.99
C ARG A 72 5.77 -3.99 9.56
N THR A 73 4.87 -3.39 8.80
CA THR A 73 5.12 -2.97 7.42
C THR A 73 6.18 -1.86 7.37
N SER A 74 6.12 -0.91 8.30
CA SER A 74 7.12 0.16 8.41
C SER A 74 8.51 -0.40 8.73
N VAL A 75 8.60 -1.37 9.65
CA VAL A 75 9.87 -2.06 9.94
C VAL A 75 10.40 -2.77 8.69
N ALA A 76 9.54 -3.49 7.99
CA ALA A 76 9.91 -4.18 6.76
C ALA A 76 10.42 -3.23 5.68
N LEU A 77 9.73 -2.11 5.46
CA LEU A 77 10.16 -1.10 4.48
C LEU A 77 11.51 -0.48 4.83
N LYS A 78 11.75 -0.19 6.10
CA LYS A 78 13.05 0.34 6.53
C LYS A 78 14.17 -0.64 6.23
N GLU A 79 13.95 -1.92 6.47
CA GLU A 79 14.93 -2.96 6.20
C GLU A 79 15.16 -3.15 4.69
N VAL A 80 14.10 -3.13 3.90
CA VAL A 80 14.16 -3.42 2.46
C VAL A 80 14.63 -2.22 1.64
N THR A 81 14.20 -1.00 1.99
CA THR A 81 14.50 0.22 1.20
C THR A 81 15.58 1.09 1.82
N GLY A 82 15.89 0.94 3.10
CA GLY A 82 16.80 1.84 3.81
C GLY A 82 16.19 3.21 4.12
N CYS A 83 14.87 3.35 4.04
CA CYS A 83 14.20 4.63 4.32
C CYS A 83 14.46 5.09 5.77
N ILE A 84 14.43 6.40 5.99
CA ILE A 84 14.66 6.96 7.34
C ILE A 84 13.41 6.88 8.22
N LYS A 85 12.24 6.86 7.61
CA LYS A 85 10.93 6.70 8.25
C LYS A 85 9.89 6.34 7.20
N THR A 86 8.68 6.02 7.63
CA THR A 86 7.53 5.89 6.74
C THR A 86 6.53 7.01 6.99
N TYR A 87 5.85 7.44 5.93
CA TYR A 87 4.64 8.23 6.05
C TYR A 87 3.44 7.30 6.03
N VAL A 88 2.45 7.58 6.87
CA VAL A 88 1.20 6.79 6.93
C VAL A 88 0.05 7.74 6.67
N ILE A 89 -0.69 7.53 5.59
CA ILE A 89 -1.72 8.46 5.14
C ILE A 89 -2.93 7.67 4.63
N GLN A 90 -4.14 8.17 4.95
CA GLN A 90 -5.38 7.60 4.46
C GLN A 90 -6.32 8.72 4.03
N PHE A 91 -6.85 8.63 2.81
CA PHE A 91 -7.85 9.57 2.29
C PHE A 91 -9.11 8.87 1.78
N ALA A 92 -8.97 7.81 0.97
CA ALA A 92 -10.07 7.10 0.31
C ALA A 92 -10.93 8.04 -0.57
N GLU A 93 -10.31 9.01 -1.24
CA GLU A 93 -11.01 10.08 -1.97
C GLU A 93 -11.04 9.89 -3.50
N ARG A 94 -10.31 8.92 -4.05
CA ARG A 94 -10.37 8.66 -5.50
C ARG A 94 -11.73 8.05 -5.85
N THR A 95 -12.31 8.54 -6.96
CA THR A 95 -13.64 8.10 -7.41
C THR A 95 -13.70 6.64 -7.83
N ASP A 96 -12.58 6.06 -8.26
CA ASP A 96 -12.47 4.66 -8.65
C ASP A 96 -12.02 3.75 -7.49
N HIS A 97 -11.55 4.33 -6.39
CA HIS A 97 -11.11 3.63 -5.18
C HIS A 97 -11.79 4.19 -3.91
N PRO A 98 -13.12 4.24 -3.84
CA PRO A 98 -13.81 4.75 -2.64
C PRO A 98 -13.83 3.66 -1.56
N HIS A 99 -12.67 3.35 -1.00
CA HIS A 99 -12.44 2.17 -0.18
C HIS A 99 -11.26 2.45 0.74
N VAL A 100 -11.41 2.23 2.04
CA VAL A 100 -10.37 2.53 3.01
C VAL A 100 -9.11 1.75 2.70
N HIS A 101 -8.02 2.50 2.49
CA HIS A 101 -6.67 1.97 2.33
C HIS A 101 -5.68 2.97 2.89
N PHE A 102 -4.62 2.45 3.50
CA PHE A 102 -3.56 3.24 4.11
C PHE A 102 -2.31 3.15 3.25
N HIS A 103 -1.79 4.31 2.87
CA HIS A 103 -0.48 4.41 2.22
C HIS A 103 0.60 4.27 3.27
N ILE A 104 1.56 3.39 3.04
CA ILE A 104 2.77 3.24 3.85
C ILE A 104 3.94 3.55 2.92
N ILE A 105 4.52 4.74 3.08
CA ILE A 105 5.39 5.33 2.06
C ILE A 105 6.81 5.48 2.62
N PRO A 106 7.84 4.93 1.94
CA PRO A 106 9.21 5.10 2.40
C PRO A 106 9.70 6.53 2.15
N ARG A 107 10.10 7.22 3.22
CA ARG A 107 10.73 8.53 3.12
C ARG A 107 12.23 8.33 3.04
N MET A 108 12.81 8.57 1.84
CA MET A 108 14.22 8.38 1.60
C MET A 108 15.05 9.59 2.04
N ILE A 109 16.29 9.37 2.45
CA ILE A 109 17.15 10.43 2.95
C ILE A 109 17.49 11.49 1.88
N ASP A 110 17.62 11.04 0.64
CA ASP A 110 17.95 11.88 -0.53
C ASP A 110 16.73 12.43 -1.26
N GLN A 111 15.54 12.31 -0.65
CA GLN A 111 14.31 12.79 -1.26
C GLN A 111 14.31 14.31 -1.39
N PRO A 112 13.99 14.87 -2.57
CA PRO A 112 13.97 16.31 -2.76
C PRO A 112 12.85 16.97 -1.93
N GLU A 113 13.05 18.22 -1.54
CA GLU A 113 12.07 18.97 -0.73
C GLU A 113 10.69 19.03 -1.39
N GLU A 114 10.64 19.07 -2.72
CA GLU A 114 9.41 19.09 -3.52
C GLU A 114 8.59 17.79 -3.39
N ARG A 115 9.12 16.79 -2.69
CA ARG A 115 8.45 15.51 -2.43
C ARG A 115 8.33 15.19 -0.95
N ASN A 116 8.65 16.12 -0.05
CA ASN A 116 8.53 15.90 1.39
C ASN A 116 7.09 16.12 1.87
N GLY A 117 6.72 15.44 2.95
CA GLY A 117 5.39 15.56 3.53
C GLY A 117 4.30 15.22 2.54
N THR A 118 3.25 16.03 2.48
CA THR A 118 2.12 15.82 1.56
C THR A 118 2.52 15.86 0.07
N LEU A 119 3.63 16.52 -0.25
CA LEU A 119 4.15 16.59 -1.62
C LEU A 119 4.64 15.24 -2.15
N ILE A 120 4.78 14.23 -1.29
CA ILE A 120 5.12 12.86 -1.67
C ILE A 120 4.12 12.30 -2.69
N PHE A 121 2.88 12.76 -2.68
CA PHE A 121 1.85 12.33 -3.62
C PHE A 121 2.15 12.73 -5.07
N GLY A 122 3.14 13.59 -5.31
CA GLY A 122 3.66 13.83 -6.65
C GLY A 122 4.25 12.58 -7.33
N TYR A 123 4.58 11.55 -6.55
CA TYR A 123 5.01 10.26 -7.09
C TYR A 123 3.86 9.29 -7.40
N LEU A 124 2.62 9.65 -7.10
CA LEU A 124 1.46 8.79 -7.31
C LEU A 124 0.64 9.26 -8.51
N GLY A 125 -0.02 8.32 -9.20
CA GLY A 125 -0.83 8.64 -10.37
C GLY A 125 0.00 9.07 -11.56
N VAL A 126 1.24 8.62 -11.65
CA VAL A 126 2.16 8.97 -12.74
C VAL A 126 1.84 8.18 -14.02
N PRO A 127 2.27 8.68 -15.20
CA PRO A 127 2.15 7.93 -16.46
C PRO A 127 2.86 6.58 -16.37
N GLU A 128 2.43 5.63 -17.19
CA GLU A 128 2.93 4.26 -17.18
C GLU A 128 4.46 4.18 -17.31
N GLU A 129 5.05 5.01 -18.16
CA GLU A 129 6.51 5.03 -18.37
C GLU A 129 7.31 5.52 -17.17
N GLU A 130 6.66 6.18 -16.19
CA GLU A 130 7.31 6.65 -14.96
C GLU A 130 7.07 5.71 -13.78
N ARG A 131 6.20 4.70 -13.93
CA ARG A 131 5.87 3.77 -12.86
C ARG A 131 7.02 2.83 -12.56
N VAL A 132 7.09 2.39 -11.30
CA VAL A 132 8.01 1.33 -10.89
C VAL A 132 7.70 0.07 -11.71
N ARG A 133 8.75 -0.57 -12.24
CA ARG A 133 8.59 -1.77 -13.06
C ARG A 133 8.17 -2.96 -12.20
N ASP A 134 7.47 -3.90 -12.81
CA ASP A 134 6.95 -5.10 -12.15
C ASP A 134 8.05 -5.93 -11.49
N ASP A 135 9.21 -6.06 -12.15
CA ASP A 135 10.33 -6.84 -11.60
C ASP A 135 10.89 -6.23 -10.31
N ILE A 136 10.95 -4.89 -10.23
CA ILE A 136 11.38 -4.16 -9.05
C ILE A 136 10.34 -4.32 -7.92
N MET A 137 9.07 -4.15 -8.23
CA MET A 137 7.98 -4.34 -7.27
C MET A 137 7.96 -5.78 -6.73
N ASN A 138 8.19 -6.76 -7.58
CA ASN A 138 8.24 -8.17 -7.17
C ASN A 138 9.44 -8.45 -6.25
N THR A 139 10.59 -7.86 -6.53
CA THR A 139 11.77 -8.00 -5.65
C THR A 139 11.49 -7.44 -4.25
N ILE A 140 10.88 -6.27 -4.18
CA ILE A 140 10.45 -5.67 -2.92
C ILE A 140 9.41 -6.55 -2.22
N ALA A 141 8.44 -7.04 -2.96
CA ALA A 141 7.36 -7.87 -2.44
C ALA A 141 7.88 -9.16 -1.80
N ILE A 142 8.83 -9.84 -2.43
CA ILE A 142 9.44 -11.06 -1.89
C ILE A 142 10.12 -10.78 -0.54
N LYS A 143 10.89 -9.70 -0.46
CA LYS A 143 11.62 -9.33 0.75
C LYS A 143 10.67 -8.91 1.88
N VAL A 144 9.69 -8.08 1.59
CA VAL A 144 8.68 -7.64 2.56
C VAL A 144 7.87 -8.84 3.07
N ARG A 145 7.42 -9.71 2.17
CA ARG A 145 6.69 -10.94 2.53
C ARG A 145 7.49 -11.79 3.52
N GLY A 146 8.78 -11.99 3.27
CA GLY A 146 9.64 -12.78 4.15
C GLY A 146 9.74 -12.20 5.56
N ILE A 147 9.66 -10.89 5.71
CA ILE A 147 9.71 -10.21 7.01
C ILE A 147 8.35 -10.26 7.71
N LEU A 148 7.25 -10.17 6.97
CA LEU A 148 5.89 -10.15 7.53
C LEU A 148 5.38 -11.55 7.94
N GLN A 149 5.95 -12.60 7.41
CA GLN A 149 5.56 -13.97 7.74
C GLN A 149 6.05 -14.42 9.10
#